data_0619a03d0805baa74e290b022de17e8b
#
_entry.id   0619a03d0805baa74e290b022de17e8b
#
_cell.length_a   1.000
_cell.length_b   1.000
_cell.length_c   1.000
_cell.angle_alpha   90.00
_cell.angle_beta   90.00
_cell.angle_gamma   90.00
#
_symmetry.space_group_name_H-M   'P 1'
#
loop_
_entity.id
_entity.type
_entity.pdbx_description
1 polymer ?
#
loop_
_entity_poly.entity_id
_entity_poly.type
_entity_poly.pdbx_seq_one_letter_code
_entity_poly.pdbx_strand_id
1 'polypeptide(L)'
;MNKNQKISIRSVLVFALFLVLTVSCIDRLDFLGETKEGQLVIYGLFTDVDERQVVTVSRTALSGLAPRGVPNAKVTVLSTSGARYPYTSLKTGEYELVGFRAIEGLSYALEVVVDEEVYRSKYEKVPELGAEDVLSFTFDNEPFRTDAPEYVFKVFSETTLPDTRDPIYLRWTIDETYLWPLAWLRGTGIPPPQPPPCFISDVIEPNRINLFDGSGTSTRNSTLLLGRRSVDNSFQYPFFVTVKQLSITRDAYNYWERIKIVINNQGSLFDIPPAPVNGNIFNVKDSEETVLGYFEVAKTTTSRIYTTNADVPFYLLDPCQFIPSTPDDAYPSECRSCAARAQGRSWTIKAPVWWKYD
;
A
#
# COMPACT_ATOMS: atom_id res chain seq x y z
N MET A 1 -8.83 78.76 22.56
CA MET A 1 -9.42 78.60 21.23
C MET A 1 -9.83 77.12 21.06
N ASN A 2 -11.11 76.84 21.36
CA ASN A 2 -11.68 75.51 21.31
C ASN A 2 -12.30 75.28 19.92
N LYS A 3 -11.67 74.42 19.09
CA LYS A 3 -12.23 74.00 17.82
C LYS A 3 -13.04 72.73 18.06
N ASN A 4 -14.33 72.85 18.32
CA ASN A 4 -15.29 71.75 18.32
C ASN A 4 -15.43 71.22 16.89
N GLN A 5 -14.83 70.09 16.61
CA GLN A 5 -15.00 69.36 15.33
C GLN A 5 -16.35 68.64 15.41
N LYS A 6 -17.36 69.17 14.73
CA LYS A 6 -18.65 68.51 14.54
C LYS A 6 -18.45 67.29 13.63
N ILE A 7 -18.37 66.10 14.21
CA ILE A 7 -18.38 64.85 13.49
C ILE A 7 -19.72 64.77 12.74
N SER A 8 -19.66 64.72 11.45
CA SER A 8 -20.87 64.63 10.61
C SER A 8 -21.56 63.30 10.85
N ILE A 9 -22.90 63.34 11.07
CA ILE A 9 -23.73 62.13 11.25
C ILE A 9 -23.50 61.15 10.05
N ARG A 10 -23.23 61.67 8.87
CA ARG A 10 -22.86 60.85 7.69
C ARG A 10 -21.57 60.03 7.91
N SER A 11 -20.55 60.62 8.54
CA SER A 11 -19.30 59.90 8.84
C SER A 11 -19.49 58.80 9.89
N VAL A 12 -20.35 59.01 10.86
CA VAL A 12 -20.71 58.03 11.90
C VAL A 12 -21.49 56.86 11.26
N LEU A 13 -22.44 57.17 10.35
CA LEU A 13 -23.23 56.18 9.63
C LEU A 13 -22.38 55.30 8.69
N VAL A 14 -21.41 55.91 8.01
CA VAL A 14 -20.46 55.17 7.11
C VAL A 14 -19.56 54.30 7.96
N PHE A 15 -19.08 54.75 9.08
CA PHE A 15 -18.23 53.94 9.98
C PHE A 15 -19.01 52.81 10.62
N ALA A 16 -20.28 53.03 11.05
CA ALA A 16 -21.14 51.97 11.55
C ALA A 16 -21.48 50.92 10.49
N LEU A 17 -21.68 51.32 9.22
CA LEU A 17 -21.93 50.40 8.11
C LEU A 17 -20.67 49.57 7.80
N PHE A 18 -19.48 50.16 7.94
CA PHE A 18 -18.20 49.43 7.73
C PHE A 18 -17.95 48.42 8.86
N LEU A 19 -18.38 48.72 10.12
CA LEU A 19 -18.23 47.79 11.22
C LEU A 19 -19.15 46.56 11.12
N VAL A 20 -20.33 46.70 10.50
CA VAL A 20 -21.27 45.60 10.30
C VAL A 20 -20.80 44.62 9.20
N LEU A 21 -19.97 45.08 8.25
CA LEU A 21 -19.41 44.26 7.16
C LEU A 21 -18.22 43.39 7.58
N THR A 22 -17.70 43.57 8.79
CA THR A 22 -16.53 42.78 9.26
C THR A 22 -16.92 41.57 10.12
N VAL A 23 -18.19 41.33 10.39
CA VAL A 23 -18.67 40.11 11.06
C VAL A 23 -18.90 39.05 9.96
N SER A 24 -17.84 38.59 9.35
CA SER A 24 -17.83 37.33 8.62
C SER A 24 -17.76 36.21 9.65
N CYS A 25 -18.87 35.59 9.95
CA CYS A 25 -18.88 34.29 10.59
C CYS A 25 -18.21 33.32 9.61
N ILE A 26 -16.96 32.95 9.88
CA ILE A 26 -16.36 31.79 9.29
C ILE A 26 -16.99 30.61 10.05
N ASP A 27 -18.07 30.07 9.56
CA ASP A 27 -18.49 28.73 9.93
C ASP A 27 -17.32 27.82 9.57
N ARG A 28 -16.72 27.17 10.57
CA ARG A 28 -15.85 26.02 10.33
C ARG A 28 -16.74 24.97 9.70
N LEU A 29 -16.66 24.86 8.39
CA LEU A 29 -17.10 23.66 7.70
C LEU A 29 -16.20 22.54 8.23
N ASP A 30 -16.73 21.73 9.13
CA ASP A 30 -16.15 20.45 9.49
C ASP A 30 -16.28 19.53 8.27
N PHE A 31 -15.33 19.67 7.32
CA PHE A 31 -15.22 18.84 6.11
C PHE A 31 -14.77 17.41 6.41
N LEU A 32 -14.55 17.09 7.66
CA LEU A 32 -14.27 15.72 8.09
C LEU A 32 -15.62 15.05 8.33
N GLY A 33 -16.10 14.29 7.34
CA GLY A 33 -17.03 13.22 7.66
C GLY A 33 -16.45 12.52 8.88
N GLU A 34 -17.18 12.48 10.00
CA GLU A 34 -16.73 11.91 11.26
C GLU A 34 -16.20 10.49 11.01
N THR A 35 -14.91 10.35 10.79
CA THR A 35 -14.24 9.08 11.04
C THR A 35 -14.39 8.88 12.55
N LYS A 36 -15.40 8.10 12.94
CA LYS A 36 -15.58 7.77 14.35
C LYS A 36 -14.29 7.15 14.84
N GLU A 37 -13.64 7.79 15.81
CA GLU A 37 -12.46 7.20 16.45
C GLU A 37 -12.84 5.87 17.07
N GLY A 38 -11.95 4.87 16.93
CA GLY A 38 -12.12 3.57 17.56
C GLY A 38 -12.94 2.55 16.78
N GLN A 39 -13.38 2.84 15.54
CA GLN A 39 -14.02 1.82 14.70
C GLN A 39 -13.05 0.68 14.41
N LEU A 40 -13.54 -0.54 14.49
CA LEU A 40 -12.75 -1.73 14.20
C LEU A 40 -12.50 -1.84 12.69
N VAL A 41 -11.25 -2.08 12.32
CA VAL A 41 -10.80 -2.31 10.95
C VAL A 41 -10.15 -3.68 10.90
N ILE A 42 -10.68 -4.58 10.10
CA ILE A 42 -10.15 -5.93 9.91
C ILE A 42 -9.87 -6.12 8.42
N TYR A 43 -8.62 -6.41 8.08
CA TYR A 43 -8.23 -6.74 6.72
C TYR A 43 -7.47 -8.07 6.71
N GLY A 44 -7.83 -8.96 5.81
CA GLY A 44 -7.16 -10.24 5.62
C GLY A 44 -7.17 -10.68 4.17
N LEU A 45 -6.06 -11.26 3.73
CA LEU A 45 -5.92 -11.92 2.43
C LEU A 45 -5.55 -13.37 2.69
N PHE A 46 -6.33 -14.31 2.14
CA PHE A 46 -6.09 -15.75 2.21
C PHE A 46 -5.99 -16.31 0.79
N THR A 47 -4.82 -16.86 0.44
CA THR A 47 -4.49 -17.24 -0.93
C THR A 47 -4.24 -18.74 -1.08
N ASP A 48 -4.24 -19.21 -2.32
CA ASP A 48 -3.96 -20.61 -2.70
C ASP A 48 -2.46 -20.95 -2.73
N VAL A 49 -1.57 -20.00 -2.40
CA VAL A 49 -0.12 -20.23 -2.33
C VAL A 49 0.34 -20.46 -0.89
N ASP A 50 1.34 -21.32 -0.72
CA ASP A 50 1.95 -21.61 0.59
C ASP A 50 2.92 -20.50 0.99
N GLU A 51 2.36 -19.34 1.26
CA GLU A 51 3.07 -18.18 1.78
C GLU A 51 2.52 -17.81 3.16
N ARG A 52 3.18 -16.86 3.82
CA ARG A 52 2.65 -16.27 5.05
C ARG A 52 1.35 -15.52 4.76
N GLN A 53 0.25 -15.96 5.33
CA GLN A 53 -1.03 -15.28 5.28
C GLN A 53 -1.14 -14.30 6.46
N VAL A 54 -1.50 -13.06 6.23
CA VAL A 54 -1.55 -12.03 7.28
C VAL A 54 -2.94 -11.44 7.40
N VAL A 55 -3.40 -11.29 8.63
CA VAL A 55 -4.61 -10.54 8.99
C VAL A 55 -4.20 -9.37 9.88
N THR A 56 -4.69 -8.19 9.55
CA THR A 56 -4.53 -7.00 10.38
C THR A 56 -5.82 -6.67 11.10
N VAL A 57 -5.72 -6.37 12.40
CA VAL A 57 -6.83 -5.95 13.24
C VAL A 57 -6.43 -4.66 13.94
N SER A 58 -7.10 -3.57 13.64
CA SER A 58 -6.79 -2.25 14.18
C SER A 58 -8.05 -1.45 14.47
N ARG A 59 -7.89 -0.33 15.15
CA ARG A 59 -8.94 0.67 15.34
C ARG A 59 -8.56 1.96 14.64
N THR A 60 -9.54 2.63 14.05
CA THR A 60 -9.34 3.96 13.45
C THR A 60 -8.85 4.94 14.51
N ALA A 61 -8.00 5.87 14.10
CA ALA A 61 -7.53 6.98 14.89
C ALA A 61 -8.01 8.30 14.30
N LEU A 62 -7.89 9.39 15.05
CA LEU A 62 -8.14 10.74 14.54
C LEU A 62 -7.25 11.02 13.32
N SER A 63 -7.73 11.92 12.46
CA SER A 63 -7.00 12.33 11.26
C SER A 63 -5.55 12.72 11.56
N GLY A 64 -4.62 12.15 10.78
CA GLY A 64 -3.18 12.37 10.95
C GLY A 64 -2.48 11.45 11.96
N LEU A 65 -3.20 10.61 12.68
CA LEU A 65 -2.63 9.61 13.56
C LEU A 65 -2.66 8.21 12.92
N ALA A 66 -1.65 7.40 13.23
CA ALA A 66 -1.62 6.02 12.78
C ALA A 66 -2.73 5.18 13.47
N PRO A 67 -3.36 4.23 12.74
CA PRO A 67 -4.30 3.29 13.34
C PRO A 67 -3.66 2.52 14.49
N ARG A 68 -4.45 2.19 15.51
CA ARG A 68 -3.98 1.45 16.68
C ARG A 68 -4.23 -0.03 16.49
N GLY A 69 -3.17 -0.83 16.44
CA GLY A 69 -3.28 -2.30 16.40
C GLY A 69 -4.02 -2.84 17.64
N VAL A 70 -4.89 -3.82 17.42
CA VAL A 70 -5.62 -4.52 18.51
C VAL A 70 -4.76 -5.70 18.97
N PRO A 71 -4.30 -5.73 20.24
CA PRO A 71 -3.57 -6.86 20.78
C PRO A 71 -4.52 -8.02 21.13
N ASN A 72 -3.99 -9.23 21.18
CA ASN A 72 -4.66 -10.43 21.71
C ASN A 72 -6.00 -10.81 21.06
N ALA A 73 -6.27 -10.35 19.83
CA ALA A 73 -7.40 -10.86 19.07
C ALA A 73 -7.19 -12.35 18.75
N LYS A 74 -8.27 -13.13 18.81
CA LYS A 74 -8.24 -14.51 18.33
C LYS A 74 -8.73 -14.53 16.89
N VAL A 75 -7.82 -14.83 15.98
CA VAL A 75 -8.08 -14.82 14.53
C VAL A 75 -8.09 -16.23 14.00
N THR A 76 -9.13 -16.61 13.25
CA THR A 76 -9.30 -17.96 12.71
C THR A 76 -9.93 -17.89 11.33
N VAL A 77 -9.37 -18.59 10.34
CA VAL A 77 -10.04 -18.84 9.06
C VAL A 77 -10.88 -20.11 9.17
N LEU A 78 -12.12 -20.00 8.73
CA LEU A 78 -13.11 -21.07 8.69
C LEU A 78 -13.25 -21.56 7.25
N SER A 79 -13.25 -22.87 7.03
CA SER A 79 -13.50 -23.48 5.72
C SER A 79 -14.90 -24.10 5.67
N THR A 80 -15.51 -24.12 4.49
CA THR A 80 -16.75 -24.87 4.24
C THR A 80 -16.60 -26.38 4.40
N SER A 81 -15.35 -26.90 4.44
CA SER A 81 -15.08 -28.29 4.81
C SER A 81 -15.22 -28.57 6.33
N GLY A 82 -15.45 -27.53 7.15
CA GLY A 82 -15.48 -27.61 8.60
C GLY A 82 -14.11 -27.42 9.26
N ALA A 83 -13.02 -27.30 8.49
CA ALA A 83 -11.69 -27.04 9.03
C ALA A 83 -11.58 -25.60 9.57
N ARG A 84 -10.75 -25.43 10.60
CA ARG A 84 -10.47 -24.16 11.27
C ARG A 84 -8.96 -23.97 11.34
N TYR A 85 -8.48 -22.79 10.91
CA TYR A 85 -7.06 -22.46 10.83
C TYR A 85 -6.78 -21.26 11.73
N PRO A 86 -6.31 -21.47 12.97
CA PRO A 86 -6.00 -20.39 13.89
C PRO A 86 -4.70 -19.68 13.49
N TYR A 87 -4.72 -18.36 13.56
CA TYR A 87 -3.55 -17.50 13.38
C TYR A 87 -2.79 -17.32 14.69
N THR A 88 -1.50 -17.08 14.59
CA THR A 88 -0.64 -16.67 15.69
C THR A 88 -0.34 -15.18 15.64
N SER A 89 -0.10 -14.55 16.80
CA SER A 89 0.25 -13.13 16.85
C SER A 89 1.67 -12.94 16.30
N LEU A 90 1.83 -12.07 15.29
CA LEU A 90 3.12 -11.66 14.74
C LEU A 90 3.65 -10.42 15.47
N LYS A 91 2.82 -9.41 15.59
CA LYS A 91 3.01 -8.21 16.41
C LYS A 91 1.65 -7.60 16.75
N THR A 92 1.62 -6.52 17.54
CA THR A 92 0.38 -5.86 17.92
C THR A 92 -0.47 -5.50 16.70
N GLY A 93 -1.65 -6.10 16.59
CA GLY A 93 -2.59 -5.88 15.50
C GLY A 93 -2.28 -6.64 14.21
N GLU A 94 -1.24 -7.46 14.17
CA GLU A 94 -0.94 -8.34 13.03
C GLU A 94 -0.87 -9.80 13.47
N TYR A 95 -1.56 -10.64 12.71
CA TYR A 95 -1.70 -12.07 12.97
C TYR A 95 -1.31 -12.83 11.71
N GLU A 96 -0.56 -13.93 11.87
CA GLU A 96 -0.05 -14.73 10.75
C GLU A 96 -0.51 -16.19 10.82
N LEU A 97 -0.68 -16.77 9.65
CA LEU A 97 -0.86 -18.20 9.45
C LEU A 97 0.17 -18.67 8.42
N VAL A 98 0.94 -19.70 8.77
CA VAL A 98 2.01 -20.26 7.96
C VAL A 98 1.76 -21.74 7.70
N GLY A 99 2.09 -22.22 6.50
CA GLY A 99 1.92 -23.64 6.12
C GLY A 99 0.50 -24.02 5.73
N PHE A 100 -0.37 -23.05 5.47
CA PHE A 100 -1.74 -23.26 5.01
C PHE A 100 -2.06 -22.39 3.81
N ARG A 101 -2.91 -22.91 2.93
CA ARG A 101 -3.38 -22.24 1.72
C ARG A 101 -4.84 -22.52 1.45
N ALA A 102 -5.46 -21.65 0.70
CA ALA A 102 -6.81 -21.87 0.21
C ALA A 102 -6.83 -23.01 -0.82
N ILE A 103 -7.86 -23.82 -0.79
CA ILE A 103 -8.06 -24.96 -1.70
C ILE A 103 -9.19 -24.61 -2.65
N GLU A 104 -8.95 -24.78 -3.93
CA GLU A 104 -9.92 -24.57 -5.00
C GLU A 104 -11.21 -25.40 -4.75
N GLY A 105 -12.36 -24.82 -5.05
CA GLY A 105 -13.67 -25.43 -4.80
C GLY A 105 -14.22 -25.23 -3.39
N LEU A 106 -13.40 -24.77 -2.44
CA LEU A 106 -13.84 -24.42 -1.08
C LEU A 106 -14.08 -22.90 -0.96
N SER A 107 -14.88 -22.54 0.04
CA SER A 107 -15.05 -21.16 0.47
C SER A 107 -14.54 -20.99 1.89
N TYR A 108 -14.08 -19.79 2.20
CA TYR A 108 -13.48 -19.44 3.48
C TYR A 108 -14.08 -18.18 4.06
N ALA A 109 -14.18 -18.14 5.38
CA ALA A 109 -14.59 -16.96 6.14
C ALA A 109 -13.57 -16.67 7.24
N LEU A 110 -13.41 -15.42 7.59
CA LEU A 110 -12.61 -14.98 8.72
C LEU A 110 -13.48 -14.86 9.96
N GLU A 111 -13.02 -15.35 11.09
CA GLU A 111 -13.59 -15.13 12.41
C GLU A 111 -12.55 -14.45 13.28
N VAL A 112 -12.91 -13.31 13.86
CA VAL A 112 -12.05 -12.54 14.76
C VAL A 112 -12.80 -12.29 16.06
N VAL A 113 -12.16 -12.58 17.20
CA VAL A 113 -12.72 -12.30 18.53
C VAL A 113 -11.86 -11.20 19.16
N VAL A 114 -12.51 -10.09 19.49
CA VAL A 114 -11.92 -8.93 20.17
C VAL A 114 -12.79 -8.59 21.36
N ASP A 115 -12.24 -8.49 22.56
CA ASP A 115 -12.94 -8.09 23.78
C ASP A 115 -14.27 -8.88 23.99
N GLU A 116 -14.25 -10.24 23.74
CA GLU A 116 -15.38 -11.17 23.82
C GLU A 116 -16.45 -10.99 22.72
N GLU A 117 -16.33 -9.98 21.86
CA GLU A 117 -17.19 -9.80 20.70
C GLU A 117 -16.65 -10.61 19.50
N VAL A 118 -17.59 -11.19 18.74
CA VAL A 118 -17.27 -12.05 17.59
C VAL A 118 -17.59 -11.33 16.29
N TYR A 119 -16.58 -11.16 15.47
CA TYR A 119 -16.69 -10.60 14.13
C TYR A 119 -16.47 -11.70 13.10
N ARG A 120 -17.29 -11.73 12.06
CA ARG A 120 -17.17 -12.74 11.02
C ARG A 120 -17.32 -12.11 9.63
N SER A 121 -16.55 -12.62 8.66
CA SER A 121 -16.76 -12.26 7.26
C SER A 121 -17.85 -13.13 6.63
N LYS A 122 -18.38 -12.69 5.50
CA LYS A 122 -19.04 -13.59 4.57
C LYS A 122 -18.07 -14.65 4.08
N TYR A 123 -18.58 -15.79 3.61
CA TYR A 123 -17.75 -16.79 2.93
C TYR A 123 -17.39 -16.31 1.53
N GLU A 124 -16.10 -16.33 1.23
CA GLU A 124 -15.54 -16.04 -0.09
C GLU A 124 -15.08 -17.37 -0.73
N LYS A 125 -15.47 -17.60 -1.99
CA LYS A 125 -15.03 -18.77 -2.76
C LYS A 125 -13.65 -18.51 -3.35
N VAL A 126 -12.77 -19.52 -3.38
CA VAL A 126 -11.51 -19.44 -4.12
C VAL A 126 -11.81 -19.36 -5.61
N PRO A 127 -11.38 -18.33 -6.35
CA PRO A 127 -11.56 -18.26 -7.79
C PRO A 127 -10.85 -19.42 -8.50
N GLU A 128 -11.53 -20.04 -9.45
CA GLU A 128 -10.99 -21.20 -10.19
C GLU A 128 -10.05 -20.78 -11.32
N LEU A 129 -10.33 -19.61 -11.90
CA LEU A 129 -9.60 -19.09 -13.05
C LEU A 129 -8.62 -17.99 -12.64
N GLY A 130 -7.49 -17.96 -13.33
CA GLY A 130 -6.49 -16.90 -13.29
C GLY A 130 -6.19 -16.41 -14.69
N ALA A 131 -5.35 -15.40 -14.80
CA ALA A 131 -4.81 -14.92 -16.07
C ALA A 131 -3.29 -15.03 -16.06
N GLU A 132 -2.69 -14.94 -17.26
CA GLU A 132 -1.25 -14.96 -17.42
C GLU A 132 -0.73 -13.54 -17.62
N ASP A 133 0.33 -13.17 -16.92
CA ASP A 133 1.01 -11.88 -17.03
C ASP A 133 2.39 -12.03 -17.64
N VAL A 134 2.66 -11.23 -18.66
CA VAL A 134 4.01 -10.98 -19.18
C VAL A 134 4.39 -9.57 -18.76
N LEU A 135 5.46 -9.45 -17.96
CA LEU A 135 5.92 -8.16 -17.45
C LEU A 135 6.89 -7.49 -18.42
N SER A 136 6.77 -6.18 -18.53
CA SER A 136 7.73 -5.32 -19.23
C SER A 136 7.95 -4.02 -18.45
N PHE A 137 9.02 -3.29 -18.78
CA PHE A 137 9.29 -1.99 -18.17
C PHE A 137 9.82 -0.99 -19.20
N THR A 138 9.68 0.30 -18.85
CA THR A 138 10.31 1.42 -19.56
C THR A 138 10.95 2.40 -18.58
N PHE A 139 11.88 3.21 -19.08
CA PHE A 139 12.40 4.39 -18.40
C PHE A 139 12.01 5.61 -19.21
N ASP A 140 11.11 6.42 -18.66
CA ASP A 140 10.59 7.62 -19.31
C ASP A 140 11.02 8.88 -18.58
N ASN A 141 11.22 9.98 -19.29
CA ASN A 141 11.48 11.27 -18.67
C ASN A 141 10.19 12.10 -18.69
N GLU A 142 9.54 12.20 -17.55
CA GLU A 142 8.25 12.86 -17.40
C GLU A 142 8.05 13.47 -16.01
N PRO A 143 7.13 14.42 -15.82
CA PRO A 143 6.70 14.86 -14.49
C PRO A 143 6.06 13.70 -13.72
N PHE A 144 6.49 13.47 -12.46
CA PHE A 144 5.94 12.40 -11.63
C PHE A 144 5.67 12.85 -10.19
N ARG A 145 6.71 13.16 -9.42
CA ARG A 145 6.56 13.67 -8.04
C ARG A 145 6.44 15.18 -7.96
N THR A 146 6.96 15.83 -8.96
CA THR A 146 6.92 17.29 -9.12
C THR A 146 6.54 17.64 -10.56
N ASP A 147 6.30 18.92 -10.84
CA ASP A 147 6.06 19.39 -12.21
C ASP A 147 7.31 19.35 -13.10
N ALA A 148 8.51 19.22 -12.49
CA ALA A 148 9.76 19.05 -13.23
C ALA A 148 9.89 17.61 -13.74
N PRO A 149 10.35 17.42 -15.01
CA PRO A 149 10.62 16.08 -15.54
C PRO A 149 11.71 15.37 -14.72
N GLU A 150 11.44 14.11 -14.40
CA GLU A 150 12.39 13.18 -13.80
C GLU A 150 12.36 11.85 -14.55
N TYR A 151 13.40 11.01 -14.39
CA TYR A 151 13.35 9.68 -14.95
C TYR A 151 12.46 8.78 -14.08
N VAL A 152 11.48 8.14 -14.72
CA VAL A 152 10.48 7.30 -14.11
C VAL A 152 10.58 5.89 -14.70
N PHE A 153 10.81 4.93 -13.84
CA PHE A 153 10.68 3.51 -14.16
C PHE A 153 9.20 3.12 -14.11
N LYS A 154 8.69 2.55 -15.20
CA LYS A 154 7.30 2.12 -15.34
C LYS A 154 7.25 0.62 -15.54
N VAL A 155 6.34 -0.04 -14.84
CA VAL A 155 6.10 -1.49 -14.96
C VAL A 155 4.74 -1.72 -15.59
N PHE A 156 4.73 -2.56 -16.62
CA PHE A 156 3.53 -2.94 -17.35
C PHE A 156 3.31 -4.46 -17.23
N SER A 157 2.05 -4.87 -17.30
CA SER A 157 1.65 -6.24 -17.53
C SER A 157 0.88 -6.34 -18.84
N GLU A 158 1.30 -7.28 -19.69
CA GLU A 158 0.46 -7.80 -20.76
C GLU A 158 -0.27 -9.01 -20.21
N THR A 159 -1.55 -8.80 -19.89
CA THR A 159 -2.40 -9.81 -19.25
C THR A 159 -3.22 -10.54 -20.29
N THR A 160 -3.10 -11.88 -20.32
CA THR A 160 -3.88 -12.75 -21.20
C THR A 160 -4.93 -13.49 -20.39
N LEU A 161 -6.21 -13.25 -20.71
CA LEU A 161 -7.35 -13.94 -20.10
C LEU A 161 -7.52 -15.34 -20.70
N PRO A 162 -7.94 -16.35 -19.91
CA PRO A 162 -8.30 -17.66 -20.40
C PRO A 162 -9.52 -17.62 -21.30
N ASP A 163 -9.68 -18.67 -22.11
CA ASP A 163 -10.84 -18.82 -23.00
C ASP A 163 -12.07 -19.33 -22.23
N THR A 164 -12.77 -18.42 -21.58
CA THR A 164 -13.94 -18.72 -20.78
C THR A 164 -15.03 -17.67 -20.98
N ARG A 165 -16.27 -18.04 -20.68
CA ARG A 165 -17.39 -17.10 -20.57
C ARG A 165 -17.59 -16.58 -19.13
N ASP A 166 -16.91 -17.20 -18.16
CA ASP A 166 -17.02 -16.81 -16.78
C ASP A 166 -16.29 -15.49 -16.55
N PRO A 167 -16.86 -14.56 -15.80
CA PRO A 167 -16.24 -13.30 -15.52
C PRO A 167 -15.01 -13.48 -14.64
N ILE A 168 -13.92 -12.80 -14.98
CA ILE A 168 -12.66 -12.79 -14.24
C ILE A 168 -12.42 -11.39 -13.71
N TYR A 169 -12.13 -11.28 -12.42
CA TYR A 169 -11.79 -10.04 -11.76
C TYR A 169 -10.38 -10.16 -11.23
N LEU A 170 -9.53 -9.19 -11.56
CA LEU A 170 -8.11 -9.21 -11.21
C LEU A 170 -7.73 -7.97 -10.40
N ARG A 171 -6.81 -8.18 -9.46
CA ARG A 171 -6.13 -7.14 -8.70
C ARG A 171 -4.64 -7.43 -8.65
N TRP A 172 -3.80 -6.40 -8.74
CA TRP A 172 -2.35 -6.57 -8.63
C TRP A 172 -1.80 -5.82 -7.44
N THR A 173 -0.83 -6.45 -6.78
CA THR A 173 0.09 -5.80 -5.84
C THR A 173 1.51 -5.86 -6.40
N ILE A 174 2.29 -4.83 -6.13
CA ILE A 174 3.60 -4.65 -6.75
C ILE A 174 4.59 -4.25 -5.68
N ASP A 175 5.62 -5.08 -5.51
CA ASP A 175 6.70 -4.87 -4.57
C ASP A 175 8.02 -4.70 -5.30
N GLU A 176 8.85 -3.77 -4.85
CA GLU A 176 10.25 -3.66 -5.24
C GLU A 176 11.14 -4.40 -4.25
N THR A 177 12.22 -4.98 -4.75
CA THR A 177 13.33 -5.45 -3.93
C THR A 177 14.63 -5.15 -4.65
N TYR A 178 15.54 -4.40 -4.01
CA TYR A 178 16.81 -4.06 -4.60
C TYR A 178 17.99 -4.37 -3.67
N LEU A 179 19.13 -4.60 -4.28
CA LEU A 179 20.38 -4.79 -3.58
C LEU A 179 21.00 -3.43 -3.27
N TRP A 180 21.46 -3.25 -2.03
CA TRP A 180 22.20 -2.08 -1.60
C TRP A 180 23.50 -2.51 -0.92
N PRO A 181 24.67 -2.22 -1.50
CA PRO A 181 25.95 -2.54 -0.87
C PRO A 181 26.21 -1.62 0.32
N LEU A 182 26.90 -2.14 1.30
CA LEU A 182 27.46 -1.31 2.36
C LEU A 182 28.91 -0.95 2.02
N ALA A 183 29.32 0.26 2.42
CA ALA A 183 30.68 0.71 2.24
C ALA A 183 31.66 -0.22 2.97
N TRP A 184 32.79 -0.51 2.33
CA TRP A 184 33.85 -1.26 2.95
C TRP A 184 34.63 -0.37 3.90
N LEU A 185 34.26 -0.35 5.17
CA LEU A 185 34.88 0.46 6.20
C LEU A 185 36.21 -0.17 6.61
N ARG A 186 37.29 0.62 6.61
CA ARG A 186 38.61 0.15 7.06
C ARG A 186 38.71 0.25 8.58
N GLY A 187 38.81 -0.89 9.24
CA GLY A 187 39.38 -0.93 10.59
C GLY A 187 40.89 -0.65 10.57
N THR A 188 41.50 -0.37 11.71
CA THR A 188 42.95 -0.26 11.87
C THR A 188 43.58 -1.63 11.74
N GLY A 189 44.15 -1.96 10.58
CA GLY A 189 44.86 -3.25 10.39
C GLY A 189 44.53 -3.97 9.10
N ILE A 190 44.39 -5.31 9.16
CA ILE A 190 43.97 -6.15 8.04
C ILE A 190 42.57 -5.73 7.60
N PRO A 191 42.31 -5.48 6.27
CA PRO A 191 40.97 -5.08 5.83
C PRO A 191 39.94 -6.11 6.29
N PRO A 192 38.86 -5.68 6.96
CA PRO A 192 37.78 -6.59 7.37
C PRO A 192 37.13 -7.20 6.12
N PRO A 193 36.47 -8.35 6.25
CA PRO A 193 35.70 -8.90 5.16
C PRO A 193 34.61 -7.89 4.73
N GLN A 194 34.35 -7.85 3.43
CA GLN A 194 33.29 -6.99 2.90
C GLN A 194 31.95 -7.30 3.60
N PRO A 195 31.23 -6.30 4.12
CA PRO A 195 29.96 -6.55 4.76
C PRO A 195 28.94 -7.12 3.76
N PRO A 196 28.02 -7.97 4.19
CA PRO A 196 26.98 -8.48 3.32
C PRO A 196 26.10 -7.33 2.83
N PRO A 197 25.62 -7.37 1.57
CA PRO A 197 24.71 -6.34 1.06
C PRO A 197 23.35 -6.43 1.74
N CYS A 198 22.60 -5.34 1.66
CA CYS A 198 21.21 -5.27 2.09
C CYS A 198 20.28 -5.60 0.93
N PHE A 199 19.27 -6.40 1.16
CA PHE A 199 18.11 -6.57 0.27
C PHE A 199 16.96 -5.81 0.89
N ILE A 200 16.54 -4.73 0.24
CA ILE A 200 15.52 -3.81 0.78
C ILE A 200 14.27 -3.96 -0.07
N SER A 201 13.12 -4.16 0.59
CA SER A 201 11.83 -4.35 -0.08
C SER A 201 10.83 -3.29 0.37
N ASP A 202 10.03 -2.81 -0.60
CA ASP A 202 8.96 -1.84 -0.40
C ASP A 202 7.84 -2.04 -1.42
N VAL A 203 6.68 -1.42 -1.19
CA VAL A 203 5.56 -1.42 -2.12
C VAL A 203 5.72 -0.25 -3.10
N ILE A 204 5.58 -0.52 -4.39
CA ILE A 204 5.56 0.52 -5.43
C ILE A 204 4.18 1.19 -5.43
N GLU A 205 4.13 2.53 -5.32
CA GLU A 205 2.89 3.33 -5.30
C GLU A 205 1.82 2.73 -4.35
N PRO A 206 2.01 2.71 -3.02
CA PRO A 206 1.14 2.00 -2.08
C PRO A 206 -0.33 2.44 -2.11
N ASN A 207 -0.61 3.65 -2.60
CA ASN A 207 -1.97 4.18 -2.78
C ASN A 207 -2.58 3.83 -4.14
N ARG A 208 -1.84 3.14 -5.03
CA ARG A 208 -2.34 2.74 -6.34
C ARG A 208 -3.05 1.40 -6.24
N ILE A 209 -4.33 1.37 -6.64
CA ILE A 209 -5.11 0.15 -6.72
C ILE A 209 -5.27 -0.23 -8.19
N ASN A 210 -4.63 -1.33 -8.58
CA ASN A 210 -4.70 -1.89 -9.93
C ASN A 210 -5.80 -2.95 -9.97
N LEU A 211 -6.83 -2.68 -10.75
CA LEU A 211 -8.00 -3.55 -10.92
C LEU A 211 -8.31 -3.74 -12.40
N PHE A 212 -8.82 -4.92 -12.73
CA PHE A 212 -9.31 -5.24 -14.06
C PHE A 212 -10.60 -6.04 -13.96
N ASP A 213 -11.62 -5.58 -14.70
CA ASP A 213 -12.89 -6.28 -14.88
C ASP A 213 -12.88 -6.95 -16.25
N GLY A 214 -12.74 -8.27 -16.26
CA GLY A 214 -12.79 -9.08 -17.49
C GLY A 214 -14.22 -9.49 -17.87
N SER A 215 -15.24 -9.04 -17.14
CA SER A 215 -16.63 -9.33 -17.50
C SER A 215 -17.04 -8.56 -18.77
N GLY A 216 -17.47 -9.27 -19.80
CA GLY A 216 -17.92 -8.64 -21.05
C GLY A 216 -16.79 -8.15 -21.98
N THR A 217 -15.55 -8.44 -21.69
CA THR A 217 -14.42 -8.09 -22.55
C THR A 217 -14.34 -9.08 -23.71
N SER A 218 -14.35 -8.57 -24.96
CA SER A 218 -14.13 -9.36 -26.18
C SER A 218 -12.64 -9.57 -26.47
N THR A 219 -11.76 -8.75 -25.90
CA THR A 219 -10.30 -8.82 -26.08
C THR A 219 -9.69 -9.65 -24.96
N ARG A 220 -8.93 -10.70 -25.33
CA ARG A 220 -8.23 -11.56 -24.38
C ARG A 220 -6.98 -10.94 -23.80
N ASN A 221 -6.36 -10.00 -24.50
CA ASN A 221 -5.11 -9.36 -24.10
C ASN A 221 -5.36 -7.91 -23.68
N SER A 222 -4.77 -7.52 -22.57
CA SER A 222 -4.80 -6.16 -22.06
C SER A 222 -3.43 -5.75 -21.56
N THR A 223 -3.00 -4.54 -21.92
CA THR A 223 -1.78 -3.94 -21.38
C THR A 223 -2.14 -2.95 -20.29
N LEU A 224 -1.59 -3.13 -19.11
CA LEU A 224 -1.86 -2.33 -17.92
C LEU A 224 -0.57 -1.73 -17.37
N LEU A 225 -0.57 -0.42 -17.11
CA LEU A 225 0.47 0.21 -16.31
C LEU A 225 0.21 -0.10 -14.83
N LEU A 226 1.05 -0.96 -14.26
CA LEU A 226 0.89 -1.44 -12.90
C LEU A 226 1.46 -0.48 -11.84
N GLY A 227 2.60 0.15 -12.12
CA GLY A 227 3.22 1.07 -11.18
C GLY A 227 4.34 1.91 -11.76
N ARG A 228 4.69 2.97 -11.02
CA ARG A 228 5.75 3.92 -11.37
C ARG A 228 6.67 4.13 -10.19
N ARG A 229 7.93 4.32 -10.47
CA ARG A 229 8.98 4.56 -9.47
C ARG A 229 9.99 5.58 -9.99
N SER A 230 10.26 6.64 -9.23
CA SER A 230 11.37 7.55 -9.58
C SER A 230 12.69 6.80 -9.59
N VAL A 231 13.52 7.05 -10.59
CA VAL A 231 14.84 6.43 -10.70
C VAL A 231 15.83 7.13 -9.80
N ASP A 232 16.41 6.39 -8.86
CA ASP A 232 17.45 6.85 -7.95
C ASP A 232 18.61 5.84 -7.88
N ASN A 233 19.53 6.03 -6.95
CA ASN A 233 20.69 5.14 -6.80
C ASN A 233 20.34 3.69 -6.41
N SER A 234 19.08 3.37 -6.09
CA SER A 234 18.65 1.98 -5.88
C SER A 234 18.71 1.13 -7.15
N PHE A 235 18.72 1.77 -8.33
CA PHE A 235 18.88 1.13 -9.63
C PHE A 235 20.32 0.89 -10.06
N GLN A 236 21.31 1.26 -9.22
CA GLN A 236 22.75 1.02 -9.51
C GLN A 236 23.07 -0.48 -9.52
N TYR A 237 22.33 -1.29 -8.79
CA TYR A 237 22.46 -2.73 -8.65
C TYR A 237 21.16 -3.41 -9.10
N PRO A 238 21.11 -4.76 -9.19
CA PRO A 238 19.88 -5.42 -9.58
C PRO A 238 18.69 -4.97 -8.77
N PHE A 239 17.66 -4.53 -9.49
CA PHE A 239 16.40 -4.02 -8.95
C PHE A 239 15.26 -4.89 -9.47
N PHE A 240 14.64 -5.65 -8.59
CA PHE A 240 13.55 -6.56 -8.91
C PHE A 240 12.20 -5.94 -8.62
N VAL A 241 11.25 -6.21 -9.50
CA VAL A 241 9.83 -5.98 -9.26
C VAL A 241 9.13 -7.32 -9.19
N THR A 242 8.44 -7.55 -8.09
CA THR A 242 7.55 -8.70 -7.90
C THR A 242 6.12 -8.24 -8.06
N VAL A 243 5.41 -8.83 -8.99
CA VAL A 243 4.00 -8.57 -9.25
C VAL A 243 3.22 -9.81 -8.83
N LYS A 244 2.28 -9.61 -7.90
CA LYS A 244 1.29 -10.64 -7.54
C LYS A 244 -0.04 -10.28 -8.17
N GLN A 245 -0.48 -11.10 -9.11
CA GLN A 245 -1.83 -11.05 -9.66
C GLN A 245 -2.74 -11.89 -8.78
N LEU A 246 -3.81 -11.30 -8.32
CA LEU A 246 -4.85 -11.91 -7.51
C LEU A 246 -6.12 -12.03 -8.35
N SER A 247 -6.55 -13.25 -8.64
CA SER A 247 -7.91 -13.48 -9.10
C SER A 247 -8.84 -13.44 -7.90
N ILE A 248 -9.83 -12.56 -7.96
CA ILE A 248 -10.69 -12.23 -6.82
C ILE A 248 -12.17 -12.43 -7.17
N THR A 249 -13.03 -12.47 -6.16
CA THR A 249 -14.46 -12.50 -6.37
C THR A 249 -14.99 -11.15 -6.87
N ARG A 250 -16.18 -11.14 -7.47
CA ARG A 250 -16.87 -9.90 -7.87
C ARG A 250 -17.09 -8.97 -6.69
N ASP A 251 -17.42 -9.51 -5.52
CA ASP A 251 -17.67 -8.71 -4.32
C ASP A 251 -16.38 -8.04 -3.82
N ALA A 252 -15.25 -8.76 -3.85
CA ALA A 252 -13.93 -8.20 -3.56
C ALA A 252 -13.54 -7.12 -4.58
N TYR A 253 -13.77 -7.34 -5.88
CA TYR A 253 -13.54 -6.34 -6.92
C TYR A 253 -14.36 -5.06 -6.64
N ASN A 254 -15.65 -5.18 -6.37
CA ASN A 254 -16.54 -4.04 -6.08
C ASN A 254 -16.10 -3.28 -4.81
N TYR A 255 -15.57 -3.99 -3.81
CA TYR A 255 -15.00 -3.36 -2.62
C TYR A 255 -13.77 -2.52 -2.98
N TRP A 256 -12.81 -3.11 -3.70
CA TRP A 256 -11.58 -2.42 -4.08
C TRP A 256 -11.82 -1.26 -5.06
N GLU A 257 -12.80 -1.37 -5.93
CA GLU A 257 -13.20 -0.27 -6.82
C GLU A 257 -13.71 0.94 -6.01
N ARG A 258 -14.54 0.71 -4.99
CA ARG A 258 -14.97 1.78 -4.08
C ARG A 258 -13.81 2.39 -3.31
N ILE A 259 -12.89 1.60 -2.80
CA ILE A 259 -11.66 2.09 -2.13
C ILE A 259 -10.83 2.93 -3.12
N LYS A 260 -10.66 2.48 -4.36
CA LYS A 260 -9.96 3.23 -5.42
C LYS A 260 -10.59 4.60 -5.67
N ILE A 261 -11.92 4.66 -5.72
CA ILE A 261 -12.66 5.92 -5.87
C ILE A 261 -12.38 6.85 -4.68
N VAL A 262 -12.44 6.32 -3.45
CA VAL A 262 -12.14 7.10 -2.23
C VAL A 262 -10.73 7.68 -2.26
N ILE A 263 -9.73 6.87 -2.60
CA ILE A 263 -8.32 7.31 -2.65
C ILE A 263 -8.12 8.38 -3.74
N ASN A 264 -8.70 8.19 -4.92
CA ASN A 264 -8.52 9.10 -6.04
C ASN A 264 -9.27 10.44 -5.88
N ASN A 265 -10.32 10.47 -5.07
CA ASN A 265 -11.12 11.67 -4.83
C ASN A 265 -10.63 12.49 -3.62
N GLN A 266 -9.52 12.10 -2.98
CA GLN A 266 -8.95 12.89 -1.89
C GLN A 266 -8.12 14.06 -2.45
N GLY A 267 -8.50 15.29 -2.12
CA GLY A 267 -7.72 16.50 -2.41
C GLY A 267 -8.37 17.56 -3.28
N SER A 268 -9.64 17.42 -3.67
CA SER A 268 -10.41 18.48 -4.33
C SER A 268 -11.12 19.36 -3.29
N LEU A 269 -11.16 20.67 -3.55
CA LEU A 269 -11.82 21.67 -2.68
C LEU A 269 -13.36 21.45 -2.57
N PHE A 270 -13.91 20.56 -3.38
CA PHE A 270 -15.35 20.26 -3.50
C PHE A 270 -15.67 18.81 -3.12
N ASP A 271 -14.71 18.08 -2.55
CA ASP A 271 -14.95 16.68 -2.20
C ASP A 271 -15.95 16.56 -1.06
N ILE A 272 -17.04 15.89 -1.33
CA ILE A 272 -17.91 15.37 -0.28
C ILE A 272 -17.12 14.28 0.42
N PRO A 273 -16.98 14.32 1.78
CA PRO A 273 -16.30 13.24 2.50
C PRO A 273 -16.89 11.90 2.08
N PRO A 274 -16.07 10.97 1.56
CA PRO A 274 -16.60 9.70 1.09
C PRO A 274 -17.20 8.94 2.27
N ALA A 275 -18.38 8.38 2.08
CA ALA A 275 -18.97 7.48 3.06
C ALA A 275 -18.01 6.29 3.32
N PRO A 276 -17.96 5.76 4.55
CA PRO A 276 -17.16 4.59 4.85
C PRO A 276 -17.48 3.44 3.87
N VAL A 277 -16.43 2.83 3.31
CA VAL A 277 -16.63 1.68 2.42
C VAL A 277 -16.87 0.45 3.28
N ASN A 278 -18.12 -0.03 3.30
CA ASN A 278 -18.48 -1.24 4.00
C ASN A 278 -17.86 -2.45 3.30
N GLY A 279 -17.20 -3.30 4.09
CA GLY A 279 -16.63 -4.56 3.64
C GLY A 279 -17.60 -5.73 3.76
N ASN A 280 -17.04 -6.93 3.94
CA ASN A 280 -17.80 -8.17 4.12
C ASN A 280 -17.77 -8.70 5.56
N ILE A 281 -17.29 -7.92 6.53
CA ILE A 281 -17.14 -8.31 7.94
C ILE A 281 -18.21 -7.62 8.77
N PHE A 282 -18.80 -8.35 9.70
CA PHE A 282 -19.88 -7.88 10.58
C PHE A 282 -19.73 -8.42 11.99
N ASN A 283 -20.25 -7.70 12.99
CA ASN A 283 -20.42 -8.23 14.34
C ASN A 283 -21.57 -9.22 14.36
N VAL A 284 -21.34 -10.41 14.92
CA VAL A 284 -22.33 -11.50 14.94
C VAL A 284 -23.51 -11.19 15.85
N LYS A 285 -23.32 -10.37 16.89
CA LYS A 285 -24.35 -10.03 17.87
C LYS A 285 -25.04 -8.69 17.57
N ASP A 286 -24.31 -7.75 16.95
CA ASP A 286 -24.79 -6.41 16.62
C ASP A 286 -24.57 -6.10 15.14
N SER A 287 -25.62 -6.29 14.34
CA SER A 287 -25.58 -6.03 12.89
C SER A 287 -25.48 -4.55 12.52
N GLU A 288 -25.76 -3.64 13.47
CA GLU A 288 -25.69 -2.21 13.24
C GLU A 288 -24.26 -1.64 13.49
N GLU A 289 -23.39 -2.41 14.14
CA GLU A 289 -22.00 -2.02 14.31
C GLU A 289 -21.28 -1.99 12.96
N THR A 290 -20.75 -0.81 12.62
CA THR A 290 -19.94 -0.66 11.41
C THR A 290 -18.52 -1.18 11.62
N VAL A 291 -18.18 -2.26 10.93
CA VAL A 291 -16.82 -2.83 10.87
C VAL A 291 -16.22 -2.52 9.50
N LEU A 292 -15.04 -1.93 9.49
CA LEU A 292 -14.32 -1.57 8.28
C LEU A 292 -13.35 -2.68 7.84
N GLY A 293 -12.94 -2.63 6.57
CA GLY A 293 -12.00 -3.59 6.00
C GLY A 293 -12.70 -4.71 5.26
N TYR A 294 -11.94 -5.73 4.85
CA TYR A 294 -12.43 -6.83 4.00
C TYR A 294 -11.59 -8.09 4.22
N PHE A 295 -12.22 -9.23 4.20
CA PHE A 295 -11.56 -10.51 4.09
C PHE A 295 -11.66 -11.02 2.66
N GLU A 296 -10.51 -11.12 1.98
CA GLU A 296 -10.40 -11.50 0.59
C GLU A 296 -9.81 -12.91 0.47
N VAL A 297 -10.39 -13.72 -0.40
CA VAL A 297 -9.85 -15.03 -0.79
C VAL A 297 -9.48 -14.97 -2.27
N ALA A 298 -8.24 -15.30 -2.61
CA ALA A 298 -7.74 -15.13 -3.95
C ALA A 298 -6.93 -16.32 -4.45
N LYS A 299 -6.98 -16.55 -5.76
CA LYS A 299 -5.98 -17.35 -6.48
C LYS A 299 -4.84 -16.43 -6.89
N THR A 300 -3.60 -16.85 -6.66
CA THR A 300 -2.43 -15.97 -6.81
C THR A 300 -1.46 -16.49 -7.84
N THR A 301 -1.05 -15.62 -8.75
CA THR A 301 0.07 -15.84 -9.67
C THR A 301 1.14 -14.79 -9.39
N THR A 302 2.41 -15.22 -9.32
CA THR A 302 3.53 -14.32 -9.05
C THR A 302 4.47 -14.29 -10.24
N SER A 303 4.68 -13.09 -10.79
CA SER A 303 5.63 -12.81 -11.86
C SER A 303 6.70 -11.83 -11.38
N ARG A 304 7.92 -11.95 -11.90
CA ARG A 304 9.03 -11.07 -11.56
C ARG A 304 9.76 -10.59 -12.79
N ILE A 305 10.18 -9.34 -12.75
CA ILE A 305 11.07 -8.75 -13.73
C ILE A 305 12.18 -8.01 -12.99
N TYR A 306 13.35 -7.89 -13.56
CA TYR A 306 14.44 -7.11 -12.98
C TYR A 306 15.07 -6.20 -14.01
N THR A 307 15.75 -5.17 -13.53
CA THR A 307 16.57 -4.25 -14.29
C THR A 307 17.90 -4.07 -13.60
N THR A 308 18.90 -3.63 -14.35
CA THR A 308 20.24 -3.32 -13.87
C THR A 308 20.62 -1.89 -14.26
N ASN A 309 21.76 -1.39 -13.79
CA ASN A 309 22.26 -0.07 -14.20
C ASN A 309 22.52 0.06 -15.71
N ALA A 310 22.67 -1.07 -16.42
CA ALA A 310 22.86 -1.04 -17.88
C ALA A 310 21.57 -0.66 -18.63
N ASP A 311 20.41 -0.85 -18.01
CA ASP A 311 19.10 -0.52 -18.58
C ASP A 311 18.73 0.96 -18.33
N VAL A 312 19.38 1.59 -17.33
CA VAL A 312 19.09 2.97 -16.96
C VAL A 312 19.68 3.94 -17.99
N PRO A 313 18.90 4.91 -18.53
CA PRO A 313 19.34 5.76 -19.65
C PRO A 313 20.33 6.85 -19.26
N PHE A 314 20.87 6.85 -18.04
CA PHE A 314 21.87 7.80 -17.55
C PHE A 314 22.80 7.15 -16.51
N TYR A 315 23.92 7.77 -16.26
CA TYR A 315 24.88 7.28 -15.29
C TYR A 315 24.40 7.46 -13.87
N LEU A 316 24.38 6.38 -13.10
CA LEU A 316 24.09 6.39 -11.66
C LEU A 316 25.40 6.36 -10.88
N LEU A 317 25.53 7.23 -9.88
CA LEU A 317 26.63 7.21 -8.94
C LEU A 317 26.40 6.11 -7.89
N ASP A 318 27.46 5.37 -7.57
CA ASP A 318 27.44 4.51 -6.39
C ASP A 318 27.88 5.32 -5.16
N PRO A 319 26.94 5.69 -4.26
CA PRO A 319 27.28 6.52 -3.10
C PRO A 319 28.11 5.76 -2.06
N CYS A 320 28.14 4.44 -2.14
CA CYS A 320 28.84 3.57 -1.19
C CYS A 320 30.15 3.00 -1.76
N GLN A 321 30.57 3.48 -2.94
CA GLN A 321 31.81 3.06 -3.54
C GLN A 321 33.00 3.30 -2.61
N PHE A 322 33.86 2.28 -2.47
CA PHE A 322 35.09 2.42 -1.69
C PHE A 322 36.02 3.49 -2.31
N ILE A 323 36.36 4.49 -1.52
CA ILE A 323 37.34 5.54 -1.88
C ILE A 323 38.51 5.42 -0.93
N PRO A 324 39.75 5.14 -1.41
CA PRO A 324 40.93 5.07 -0.57
C PRO A 324 41.13 6.33 0.27
N SER A 325 41.48 6.17 1.53
CA SER A 325 41.76 7.27 2.49
C SER A 325 40.54 8.09 2.92
N THR A 326 39.33 7.69 2.54
CA THR A 326 38.09 8.29 3.07
C THR A 326 37.83 7.75 4.49
N PRO A 327 37.66 8.62 5.50
CA PRO A 327 37.27 8.20 6.84
C PRO A 327 35.90 7.51 6.84
N ASP A 328 35.70 6.55 7.75
CA ASP A 328 34.47 5.78 7.84
C ASP A 328 33.22 6.65 8.12
N ASP A 329 33.39 7.72 8.90
CA ASP A 329 32.35 8.68 9.25
C ASP A 329 31.97 9.63 8.10
N ALA A 330 32.82 9.74 7.08
CA ALA A 330 32.54 10.53 5.89
C ALA A 330 31.56 9.83 4.91
N TYR A 331 31.35 8.52 5.04
CA TYR A 331 30.33 7.83 4.24
C TYR A 331 28.91 8.18 4.73
N PRO A 332 27.95 8.34 3.81
CA PRO A 332 26.53 8.50 4.18
C PRO A 332 26.06 7.40 5.13
N SER A 333 25.17 7.71 6.04
CA SER A 333 24.63 6.72 7.02
C SER A 333 24.02 5.49 6.34
N GLU A 334 23.42 5.68 5.17
CA GLU A 334 22.83 4.62 4.35
C GLU A 334 23.87 3.63 3.80
N CYS A 335 25.15 4.03 3.70
CA CYS A 335 26.24 3.15 3.31
C CYS A 335 26.85 2.38 4.48
N ARG A 336 26.46 2.70 5.71
CA ARG A 336 27.02 2.09 6.92
C ARG A 336 26.07 1.09 7.57
N SER A 337 24.77 1.13 7.24
CA SER A 337 23.76 0.29 7.87
C SER A 337 22.56 0.04 6.97
N CYS A 338 22.12 -1.21 6.89
CA CYS A 338 20.87 -1.58 6.20
C CYS A 338 19.67 -0.84 6.79
N ALA A 339 19.59 -0.71 8.11
CA ALA A 339 18.49 0.00 8.76
C ALA A 339 18.43 1.47 8.37
N ALA A 340 19.60 2.14 8.25
CA ALA A 340 19.66 3.54 7.81
C ALA A 340 19.19 3.70 6.36
N ARG A 341 19.55 2.80 5.45
CA ARG A 341 19.06 2.82 4.06
C ARG A 341 17.57 2.46 3.99
N ALA A 342 17.13 1.50 4.76
CA ALA A 342 15.75 1.03 4.75
C ALA A 342 14.75 2.10 5.23
N GLN A 343 15.12 2.95 6.20
CA GLN A 343 14.25 4.02 6.71
C GLN A 343 12.85 3.52 7.10
N GLY A 344 12.78 2.38 7.80
CA GLY A 344 11.52 1.75 8.21
C GLY A 344 10.95 0.72 7.23
N ARG A 345 11.48 0.62 6.00
CA ARG A 345 11.13 -0.43 5.03
C ARG A 345 11.67 -1.79 5.48
N SER A 346 11.15 -2.85 4.89
CA SER A 346 11.63 -4.21 5.16
C SER A 346 13.04 -4.40 4.57
N TRP A 347 13.92 -5.11 5.31
CA TRP A 347 15.26 -5.42 4.82
C TRP A 347 15.80 -6.71 5.41
N THR A 348 16.73 -7.33 4.69
CA THR A 348 17.49 -8.52 5.12
C THR A 348 18.90 -8.50 4.52
N ILE A 349 19.85 -9.18 5.15
CA ILE A 349 21.17 -9.43 4.57
C ILE A 349 21.25 -10.77 3.83
N LYS A 350 20.20 -11.59 3.90
CA LYS A 350 20.10 -12.86 3.21
C LYS A 350 19.33 -12.66 1.91
N ALA A 351 19.95 -13.00 0.79
CA ALA A 351 19.29 -12.96 -0.51
C ALA A 351 17.99 -13.78 -0.48
N PRO A 352 16.88 -13.23 -1.02
CA PRO A 352 15.67 -14.01 -1.25
C PRO A 352 15.97 -15.25 -2.09
N VAL A 353 15.27 -16.36 -1.86
CA VAL A 353 15.50 -17.63 -2.56
C VAL A 353 15.36 -17.49 -4.09
N TRP A 354 14.48 -16.61 -4.51
CA TRP A 354 14.21 -16.29 -5.92
C TRP A 354 15.18 -15.27 -6.53
N TRP A 355 16.09 -14.69 -5.76
CA TRP A 355 17.05 -13.68 -6.20
C TRP A 355 18.09 -14.32 -7.13
N LYS A 356 17.81 -14.29 -8.41
CA LYS A 356 18.73 -14.76 -9.46
C LYS A 356 18.65 -13.79 -10.62
N TYR A 357 19.80 -13.39 -11.13
CA TYR A 357 19.94 -12.58 -12.34
C TYR A 357 21.14 -13.12 -13.12
N ASP A 358 21.02 -13.16 -14.42
CA ASP A 358 22.05 -13.64 -15.35
C ASP A 358 22.92 -12.49 -15.82
#